data_7b6e1c8669d17a2ef14956ddedc1a1dd
#
_entry.id   7b6e1c8669d17a2ef14956ddedc1a1dd
#
_cell.length_a   1.000
_cell.length_b   1.000
_cell.length_c   1.000
_cell.angle_alpha   90.00
_cell.angle_beta   90.00
_cell.angle_gamma   90.00
#
_symmetry.space_group_name_H-M   'P 1'
#
loop_
_entity.id
_entity.type
_entity.pdbx_description
1 polymer ?
#
loop_
_entity_poly.entity_id
_entity_poly.type
_entity_poly.pdbx_seq_one_letter_code
_entity_poly.pdbx_strand_id
1 'polypeptide(L)'
;ANGCICCTVADDFLPTIKGLIDRDTPPDHIVIETSGLALPKPLVKAFNWPEIRSRVTVDGVVAVLDGAALRDGLFAHDHHAVQAQREADENLDHESPLEELFEEQLHCADMVVLNKTDLLTDAERSKVEADIRAELKKPSVKIIATEHSRVENAILLGLGAAAEDDLDSRPSHHDDGHEHD
;
A
#
# COMPACT_ATOMS: atom_id res chain seq x y z
N ALA A 1 4.40 -19.83 17.27
CA ALA A 1 5.53 -19.01 16.85
C ALA A 1 4.96 -17.67 16.37
N ASN A 2 5.05 -16.65 17.22
CA ASN A 2 4.68 -15.28 16.83
C ASN A 2 5.75 -14.74 15.88
N GLY A 3 5.67 -15.12 14.60
CA GLY A 3 6.45 -14.49 13.56
C GLY A 3 5.75 -13.20 13.21
N CYS A 4 6.35 -12.06 13.54
CA CYS A 4 5.86 -10.80 13.00
C CYS A 4 5.93 -10.89 11.46
N ILE A 5 5.02 -10.21 10.76
CA ILE A 5 4.96 -10.09 9.29
C ILE A 5 6.36 -9.92 8.66
N CYS A 6 7.29 -9.26 9.33
CA CYS A 6 8.68 -9.10 8.90
C CYS A 6 9.44 -10.43 8.73
N CYS A 7 9.19 -11.45 9.54
CA CYS A 7 9.91 -12.72 9.45
C CYS A 7 9.37 -13.61 8.33
N THR A 8 8.05 -13.66 8.16
CA THR A 8 7.42 -14.44 7.07
C THR A 8 7.70 -13.80 5.71
N VAL A 9 7.70 -12.46 5.62
CA VAL A 9 8.11 -11.74 4.41
C VAL A 9 9.58 -12.00 4.08
N ALA A 10 10.47 -12.14 5.10
CA ALA A 10 11.90 -12.38 4.88
C ALA A 10 12.17 -13.73 4.18
N ASP A 11 11.48 -14.78 4.59
CA ASP A 11 11.79 -16.15 4.15
C ASP A 11 11.44 -16.40 2.68
N ASP A 12 10.35 -15.80 2.17
CA ASP A 12 9.91 -15.99 0.79
C ASP A 12 10.22 -14.80 -0.12
N PHE A 13 10.19 -13.57 0.44
CA PHE A 13 10.38 -12.33 -0.31
C PHE A 13 11.80 -12.20 -0.85
N LEU A 14 12.82 -12.34 0.00
CA LEU A 14 14.21 -12.15 -0.39
C LEU A 14 14.66 -13.13 -1.48
N PRO A 15 14.39 -14.45 -1.38
CA PRO A 15 14.67 -15.38 -2.46
C PRO A 15 13.96 -15.05 -3.77
N THR A 16 12.70 -14.59 -3.68
CA THR A 16 11.91 -14.21 -4.86
C THR A 16 12.50 -12.99 -5.56
N ILE A 17 12.80 -11.92 -4.85
CA ILE A 17 13.41 -10.72 -5.43
C ILE A 17 14.79 -11.04 -6.00
N LYS A 18 15.63 -11.78 -5.28
CA LYS A 18 16.94 -12.24 -5.78
C LYS A 18 16.80 -13.06 -7.07
N GLY A 19 15.84 -13.98 -7.12
CA GLY A 19 15.57 -14.78 -8.32
C GLY A 19 15.14 -13.93 -9.53
N LEU A 20 14.58 -12.73 -9.33
CA LEU A 20 14.25 -11.79 -10.41
C LEU A 20 15.47 -10.98 -10.86
N ILE A 21 16.23 -10.43 -9.91
CA ILE A 21 17.34 -9.52 -10.20
C ILE A 21 18.63 -10.25 -10.62
N ASP A 22 18.74 -11.55 -10.32
CA ASP A 22 19.90 -12.37 -10.69
C ASP A 22 19.76 -13.05 -12.07
N ARG A 23 18.71 -12.74 -12.83
CA ARG A 23 18.53 -13.24 -14.20
C ARG A 23 19.57 -12.63 -15.13
N ASP A 24 19.90 -13.35 -16.21
CA ASP A 24 20.76 -12.83 -17.28
C ASP A 24 20.20 -11.52 -17.89
N THR A 25 18.88 -11.40 -17.91
CA THR A 25 18.16 -10.18 -18.27
C THR A 25 17.15 -9.88 -17.16
N PRO A 26 17.54 -9.08 -16.15
CA PRO A 26 16.63 -8.67 -15.10
C PRO A 26 15.51 -7.77 -15.65
N PRO A 27 14.33 -7.76 -15.03
CA PRO A 27 13.26 -6.86 -15.43
C PRO A 27 13.61 -5.40 -15.09
N ASP A 28 13.16 -4.46 -15.93
CA ASP A 28 13.32 -3.03 -15.68
C ASP A 28 12.45 -2.57 -14.50
N HIS A 29 11.29 -3.20 -14.32
CA HIS A 29 10.34 -2.90 -13.24
C HIS A 29 9.80 -4.19 -12.63
N ILE A 30 9.60 -4.16 -11.31
CA ILE A 30 8.94 -5.21 -10.54
C ILE A 30 7.70 -4.58 -9.91
N VAL A 31 6.53 -5.14 -10.18
CA VAL A 31 5.27 -4.73 -9.54
C VAL A 31 4.90 -5.78 -8.50
N ILE A 32 4.66 -5.33 -7.28
CA ILE A 32 4.26 -6.18 -6.16
C ILE A 32 2.85 -5.80 -5.77
N GLU A 33 1.93 -6.73 -5.93
CA GLU A 33 0.58 -6.62 -5.40
C GLU A 33 0.53 -7.25 -4.00
N THR A 34 0.01 -6.51 -3.05
CA THR A 34 -0.26 -6.99 -1.69
C THR A 34 -1.73 -7.23 -1.50
N SER A 35 -2.07 -8.04 -0.49
CA SER A 35 -3.45 -8.07 0.01
C SER A 35 -3.92 -6.67 0.37
N GLY A 36 -5.21 -6.37 0.12
CA GLY A 36 -5.83 -5.12 0.57
C GLY A 36 -5.85 -4.94 2.09
N LEU A 37 -5.48 -5.99 2.84
CA LEU A 37 -5.37 -5.98 4.30
C LEU A 37 -3.90 -5.94 4.78
N ALA A 38 -2.94 -5.85 3.87
CA ALA A 38 -1.53 -5.78 4.23
C ALA A 38 -1.09 -4.36 4.56
N LEU A 39 -0.22 -4.25 5.55
CA LEU A 39 0.49 -3.01 5.86
C LEU A 39 1.67 -2.84 4.88
N PRO A 40 1.75 -1.76 4.11
CA PRO A 40 2.80 -1.60 3.11
C PRO A 40 4.18 -1.31 3.72
N LYS A 41 4.24 -0.65 4.87
CA LYS A 41 5.49 -0.20 5.50
C LYS A 41 6.49 -1.34 5.78
N PRO A 42 6.10 -2.51 6.33
CA PRO A 42 7.02 -3.63 6.54
C PRO A 42 7.63 -4.15 5.23
N LEU A 43 6.84 -4.20 4.15
CA LEU A 43 7.32 -4.61 2.84
C LEU A 43 8.33 -3.61 2.27
N VAL A 44 8.01 -2.30 2.32
CA VAL A 44 8.92 -1.24 1.86
C VAL A 44 10.23 -1.29 2.64
N LYS A 45 10.16 -1.52 3.96
CA LYS A 45 11.33 -1.64 4.84
C LYS A 45 12.25 -2.81 4.45
N ALA A 46 11.70 -3.89 3.90
CA ALA A 46 12.48 -5.05 3.47
C ALA A 46 13.44 -4.72 2.31
N PHE A 47 13.18 -3.68 1.52
CA PHE A 47 14.08 -3.22 0.45
C PHE A 47 15.37 -2.58 0.99
N ASN A 48 15.42 -2.21 2.26
CA ASN A 48 16.64 -1.74 2.92
C ASN A 48 17.62 -2.87 3.31
N TRP A 49 17.27 -4.13 3.08
CA TRP A 49 18.17 -5.23 3.38
C TRP A 49 19.42 -5.20 2.48
N PRO A 50 20.61 -5.49 3.05
CA PRO A 50 21.89 -5.36 2.35
C PRO A 50 21.97 -6.11 1.03
N GLU A 51 21.26 -7.25 0.93
CA GLU A 51 21.30 -8.15 -0.22
C GLU A 51 20.62 -7.57 -1.47
N ILE A 52 19.69 -6.62 -1.31
CA ILE A 52 18.91 -6.07 -2.42
C ILE A 52 19.01 -4.54 -2.53
N ARG A 53 19.30 -3.81 -1.44
CA ARG A 53 19.31 -2.36 -1.37
C ARG A 53 20.17 -1.67 -2.44
N SER A 54 21.30 -2.27 -2.81
CA SER A 54 22.21 -1.68 -3.82
C SER A 54 21.77 -1.93 -5.27
N ARG A 55 20.73 -2.74 -5.48
CA ARG A 55 20.31 -3.21 -6.81
C ARG A 55 18.88 -2.86 -7.17
N VAL A 56 18.05 -2.60 -6.19
CA VAL A 56 16.62 -2.29 -6.34
C VAL A 56 16.26 -1.11 -5.46
N THR A 57 15.44 -0.22 -5.97
CA THR A 57 14.81 0.86 -5.20
C THR A 57 13.30 0.77 -5.34
N VAL A 58 12.57 1.19 -4.32
CA VAL A 58 11.11 1.28 -4.37
C VAL A 58 10.73 2.57 -5.08
N ASP A 59 10.31 2.46 -6.33
CA ASP A 59 9.89 3.59 -7.15
C ASP A 59 8.73 4.38 -6.52
N GLY A 60 7.82 3.69 -5.85
CA GLY A 60 6.74 4.29 -5.08
C GLY A 60 5.71 3.27 -4.63
N VAL A 61 4.88 3.69 -3.69
CA VAL A 61 3.73 2.95 -3.17
C VAL A 61 2.46 3.53 -3.77
N VAL A 62 1.67 2.69 -4.43
CA VAL A 62 0.39 3.06 -5.04
C VAL A 62 -0.75 2.45 -4.25
N ALA A 63 -1.59 3.28 -3.64
CA ALA A 63 -2.83 2.85 -3.01
C ALA A 63 -3.96 2.84 -4.05
N VAL A 64 -4.64 1.70 -4.18
CA VAL A 64 -5.79 1.56 -5.09
C VAL A 64 -7.07 1.50 -4.27
N LEU A 65 -7.96 2.47 -4.48
CA LEU A 65 -9.15 2.67 -3.69
C LEU A 65 -10.42 2.46 -4.51
N ASP A 66 -11.44 1.88 -3.88
CA ASP A 66 -12.78 1.71 -4.45
C ASP A 66 -13.62 2.96 -4.15
N GLY A 67 -13.81 3.83 -5.15
CA GLY A 67 -14.56 5.07 -4.99
C GLY A 67 -16.03 4.85 -4.62
N ALA A 68 -16.66 3.79 -5.13
CA ALA A 68 -18.05 3.49 -4.79
C ALA A 68 -18.19 3.04 -3.33
N ALA A 69 -17.25 2.24 -2.81
CA ALA A 69 -17.23 1.86 -1.41
C ALA A 69 -17.02 3.07 -0.51
N LEU A 70 -16.04 3.93 -0.82
CA LEU A 70 -15.75 5.13 -0.04
C LEU A 70 -16.92 6.12 -0.02
N ARG A 71 -17.65 6.29 -1.14
CA ARG A 71 -18.90 7.09 -1.17
C ARG A 71 -19.90 6.62 -0.11
N ASP A 72 -19.99 5.32 0.09
CA ASP A 72 -20.93 4.69 1.02
C ASP A 72 -20.36 4.62 2.46
N GLY A 73 -19.18 5.20 2.71
CA GLY A 73 -18.49 5.20 4.01
C GLY A 73 -17.89 3.84 4.36
N LEU A 74 -17.57 3.03 3.33
CA LEU A 74 -17.01 1.70 3.47
C LEU A 74 -15.56 1.67 2.96
N PHE A 75 -14.68 0.97 3.66
CA PHE A 75 -13.29 0.77 3.21
C PHE A 75 -13.19 -0.37 2.18
N ALA A 76 -14.19 -1.24 2.12
CA ALA A 76 -14.31 -2.30 1.13
C ALA A 76 -15.79 -2.57 0.83
N HIS A 77 -16.08 -2.98 -0.43
CA HIS A 77 -17.46 -3.22 -0.88
C HIS A 77 -18.16 -4.38 -0.15
N ASP A 78 -17.40 -5.40 0.26
CA ASP A 78 -17.91 -6.56 0.99
C ASP A 78 -17.16 -6.74 2.32
N HIS A 79 -17.72 -6.17 3.39
CA HIS A 79 -17.19 -6.27 4.75
C HIS A 79 -17.12 -7.72 5.26
N HIS A 80 -18.07 -8.59 4.85
CA HIS A 80 -18.07 -9.98 5.29
C HIS A 80 -16.96 -10.77 4.63
N ALA A 81 -16.70 -10.53 3.34
CA ALA A 81 -15.58 -11.16 2.63
C ALA A 81 -14.23 -10.69 3.20
N VAL A 82 -14.11 -9.41 3.51
CA VAL A 82 -12.91 -8.83 4.15
C VAL A 82 -12.65 -9.46 5.52
N GLN A 83 -13.69 -9.58 6.34
CA GLN A 83 -13.57 -10.20 7.66
C GLN A 83 -13.20 -11.69 7.56
N ALA A 84 -13.84 -12.42 6.64
CA ALA A 84 -13.52 -13.83 6.41
C ALA A 84 -12.07 -14.02 5.89
N GLN A 85 -11.60 -13.14 5.01
CA GLN A 85 -10.21 -13.15 4.56
C GLN A 85 -9.25 -12.88 5.70
N ARG A 86 -9.57 -11.91 6.56
CA ARG A 86 -8.78 -11.57 7.74
C ARG A 86 -8.67 -12.76 8.71
N GLU A 87 -9.77 -13.45 8.96
CA GLU A 87 -9.81 -14.63 9.84
C GLU A 87 -9.08 -15.84 9.25
N ALA A 88 -8.98 -15.92 7.92
CA ALA A 88 -8.33 -17.03 7.22
C ALA A 88 -6.81 -16.87 7.07
N ASP A 89 -6.26 -15.67 7.20
CA ASP A 89 -4.84 -15.40 7.01
C ASP A 89 -4.17 -15.05 8.35
N GLU A 90 -3.43 -16.03 8.89
CA GLU A 90 -2.70 -15.89 10.17
C GLU A 90 -1.58 -14.83 10.15
N ASN A 91 -1.22 -14.31 8.96
CA ASN A 91 -0.17 -13.31 8.80
C ASN A 91 -0.71 -11.87 8.80
N LEU A 92 -2.04 -11.71 8.76
CA LEU A 92 -2.67 -10.40 8.83
C LEU A 92 -2.86 -9.97 10.30
N ASP A 93 -2.84 -8.66 10.51
CA ASP A 93 -3.19 -8.08 11.79
C ASP A 93 -4.69 -8.25 12.03
N HIS A 94 -5.03 -8.97 13.11
CA HIS A 94 -6.41 -9.25 13.50
C HIS A 94 -6.98 -8.23 14.50
N GLU A 95 -6.13 -7.38 15.07
CA GLU A 95 -6.49 -6.51 16.18
C GLU A 95 -6.82 -5.09 15.75
N SER A 96 -6.15 -4.58 14.71
CA SER A 96 -6.38 -3.20 14.25
C SER A 96 -7.71 -3.02 13.53
N PRO A 97 -8.48 -1.95 13.80
CA PRO A 97 -9.66 -1.60 13.02
C PRO A 97 -9.31 -1.42 11.53
N LEU A 98 -10.28 -1.72 10.65
CA LEU A 98 -10.09 -1.53 9.20
C LEU A 98 -9.82 -0.06 8.83
N GLU A 99 -10.31 0.86 9.63
CA GLU A 99 -10.08 2.30 9.50
C GLU A 99 -8.60 2.64 9.68
N GLU A 100 -7.97 2.15 10.74
CA GLU A 100 -6.53 2.37 11.00
C GLU A 100 -5.67 1.77 9.89
N LEU A 101 -6.02 0.57 9.42
CA LEU A 101 -5.34 -0.07 8.30
C LEU A 101 -5.43 0.77 7.02
N PHE A 102 -6.61 1.32 6.72
CA PHE A 102 -6.82 2.19 5.59
C PHE A 102 -6.00 3.48 5.70
N GLU A 103 -5.98 4.11 6.87
CA GLU A 103 -5.17 5.31 7.15
C GLU A 103 -3.68 5.01 6.95
N GLU A 104 -3.16 3.91 7.48
CA GLU A 104 -1.76 3.52 7.30
C GLU A 104 -1.40 3.29 5.83
N GLN A 105 -2.28 2.66 5.06
CA GLN A 105 -2.09 2.49 3.62
C GLN A 105 -2.01 3.84 2.90
N LEU A 106 -2.87 4.79 3.25
CA LEU A 106 -2.84 6.14 2.70
C LEU A 106 -1.58 6.92 3.11
N HIS A 107 -1.17 6.80 4.37
CA HIS A 107 0.04 7.48 4.86
C HIS A 107 1.31 6.95 4.19
N CYS A 108 1.31 5.69 3.77
CA CYS A 108 2.43 5.09 3.06
C CYS A 108 2.41 5.39 1.55
N ALA A 109 1.30 5.85 0.99
CA ALA A 109 1.14 6.03 -0.44
C ALA A 109 1.93 7.24 -0.99
N ASP A 110 2.54 7.06 -2.16
CA ASP A 110 3.12 8.12 -2.99
C ASP A 110 2.17 8.54 -4.11
N MET A 111 1.20 7.68 -4.42
CA MET A 111 0.11 7.94 -5.36
C MET A 111 -1.15 7.19 -4.90
N VAL A 112 -2.31 7.79 -5.15
CA VAL A 112 -3.62 7.16 -4.97
C VAL A 112 -4.28 7.00 -6.33
N VAL A 113 -4.75 5.79 -6.62
CA VAL A 113 -5.62 5.49 -7.76
C VAL A 113 -7.04 5.30 -7.24
N LEU A 114 -7.90 6.30 -7.46
CA LEU A 114 -9.32 6.23 -7.13
C LEU A 114 -10.07 5.57 -8.28
N ASN A 115 -10.36 4.29 -8.14
CA ASN A 115 -11.03 3.49 -9.17
C ASN A 115 -12.55 3.49 -9.03
N LYS A 116 -13.24 3.01 -10.05
CA LYS A 116 -14.71 2.94 -10.15
C LYS A 116 -15.38 4.32 -10.11
N THR A 117 -14.72 5.34 -10.63
CA THR A 117 -15.29 6.70 -10.67
C THR A 117 -16.47 6.82 -11.64
N ASP A 118 -16.63 5.87 -12.56
CA ASP A 118 -17.81 5.69 -13.40
C ASP A 118 -19.11 5.41 -12.61
N LEU A 119 -18.99 4.95 -11.36
CA LEU A 119 -20.12 4.70 -10.46
C LEU A 119 -20.47 5.91 -9.56
N LEU A 120 -19.78 7.03 -9.73
CA LEU A 120 -19.95 8.24 -8.94
C LEU A 120 -20.47 9.38 -9.80
N THR A 121 -21.32 10.21 -9.22
CA THR A 121 -21.58 11.55 -9.76
C THR A 121 -20.39 12.47 -9.53
N ASP A 122 -20.29 13.59 -10.26
CA ASP A 122 -19.21 14.56 -10.07
C ASP A 122 -19.16 15.13 -8.64
N ALA A 123 -20.31 15.31 -8.00
CA ALA A 123 -20.39 15.79 -6.63
C ALA A 123 -19.88 14.74 -5.62
N GLU A 124 -20.26 13.48 -5.80
CA GLU A 124 -19.78 12.36 -4.97
C GLU A 124 -18.29 12.15 -5.13
N ARG A 125 -17.79 12.16 -6.37
CA ARG A 125 -16.36 12.06 -6.66
C ARG A 125 -15.58 13.17 -5.97
N SER A 126 -16.02 14.43 -6.12
CA SER A 126 -15.36 15.57 -5.49
C SER A 126 -15.32 15.46 -3.96
N LYS A 127 -16.39 14.92 -3.36
CA LYS A 127 -16.44 14.68 -1.92
C LYS A 127 -15.44 13.59 -1.51
N VAL A 128 -15.44 12.43 -2.19
CA VAL A 128 -14.52 11.32 -1.92
C VAL A 128 -13.07 11.76 -2.07
N GLU A 129 -12.74 12.52 -3.14
CA GLU A 129 -11.38 13.06 -3.33
C GLU A 129 -10.98 14.02 -2.19
N ALA A 130 -11.93 14.84 -1.69
CA ALA A 130 -11.67 15.73 -0.57
C ALA A 130 -11.44 14.96 0.74
N ASP A 131 -12.22 13.91 1.00
CA ASP A 131 -12.09 13.07 2.18
C ASP A 131 -10.72 12.33 2.13
N ILE A 132 -10.34 11.74 1.00
CA ILE A 132 -9.00 11.14 0.82
C ILE A 132 -7.91 12.20 1.04
N ARG A 133 -8.07 13.40 0.50
CA ARG A 133 -7.08 14.47 0.64
C ARG A 133 -6.88 14.91 2.08
N ALA A 134 -7.93 14.87 2.90
CA ALA A 134 -7.88 15.20 4.32
C ALA A 134 -7.04 14.18 5.11
N GLU A 135 -7.11 12.89 4.72
CA GLU A 135 -6.33 11.81 5.37
C GLU A 135 -4.86 11.78 4.93
N LEU A 136 -4.55 12.25 3.73
CA LEU A 136 -3.18 12.23 3.22
C LEU A 136 -2.25 13.17 4.01
N LYS A 137 -1.19 12.61 4.61
CA LYS A 137 -0.17 13.39 5.34
C LYS A 137 0.73 14.22 4.41
N LYS A 138 0.93 13.75 3.17
CA LYS A 138 1.79 14.40 2.18
C LYS A 138 0.93 15.13 1.13
N PRO A 139 1.00 16.47 1.04
CA PRO A 139 0.23 17.23 0.05
C PRO A 139 0.62 16.91 -1.41
N SER A 140 1.84 16.40 -1.61
CA SER A 140 2.38 16.05 -2.93
C SER A 140 1.78 14.79 -3.54
N VAL A 141 1.12 13.93 -2.75
CA VAL A 141 0.48 12.70 -3.23
C VAL A 141 -0.60 13.03 -4.26
N LYS A 142 -0.47 12.46 -5.45
CA LYS A 142 -1.45 12.64 -6.52
C LYS A 142 -2.60 11.66 -6.35
N ILE A 143 -3.82 12.13 -6.59
CA ILE A 143 -5.01 11.29 -6.70
C ILE A 143 -5.36 11.20 -8.18
N ILE A 144 -5.39 10.00 -8.72
CA ILE A 144 -5.72 9.71 -10.13
C ILE A 144 -7.08 9.03 -10.16
N ALA A 145 -8.08 9.74 -10.67
CA ALA A 145 -9.40 9.16 -10.90
C ALA A 145 -9.37 8.24 -12.12
N THR A 146 -9.94 7.04 -12.01
CA THR A 146 -9.93 6.05 -13.09
C THR A 146 -11.19 5.19 -13.08
N GLU A 147 -11.44 4.60 -14.23
CA GLU A 147 -12.53 3.67 -14.48
C GLU A 147 -11.93 2.33 -14.93
N HIS A 148 -12.48 1.22 -14.41
CA HIS A 148 -12.03 -0.12 -14.76
C HIS A 148 -10.50 -0.32 -14.61
N SER A 149 -9.90 0.36 -13.65
CA SER A 149 -8.45 0.36 -13.35
C SER A 149 -7.57 0.72 -14.57
N ARG A 150 -8.06 1.55 -15.48
CA ARG A 150 -7.32 1.98 -16.66
C ARG A 150 -6.45 3.18 -16.34
N VAL A 151 -5.17 2.91 -16.10
CA VAL A 151 -4.14 3.92 -15.90
C VAL A 151 -2.98 3.63 -16.86
N GLU A 152 -2.45 4.67 -17.49
CA GLU A 152 -1.26 4.51 -18.35
C GLU A 152 -0.04 4.14 -17.51
N ASN A 153 0.76 3.18 -17.96
CA ASN A 153 1.97 2.74 -17.24
C ASN A 153 2.92 3.89 -16.92
N ALA A 154 3.03 4.86 -17.82
CA ALA A 154 3.87 6.05 -17.62
C ALA A 154 3.45 6.92 -16.43
N ILE A 155 2.21 6.76 -15.95
CA ILE A 155 1.70 7.46 -14.75
C ILE A 155 2.07 6.70 -13.48
N LEU A 156 2.04 5.36 -13.54
CA LEU A 156 2.28 4.48 -12.41
C LEU A 156 3.75 4.23 -12.13
N LEU A 157 4.59 4.27 -13.17
CA LEU A 157 6.01 3.96 -13.10
C LEU A 157 6.84 5.23 -13.18
N GLY A 158 8.02 5.23 -12.56
CA GLY A 158 8.92 6.38 -12.57
C GLY A 158 8.50 7.49 -11.60
N LEU A 159 7.89 7.12 -10.46
CA LEU A 159 7.54 8.07 -9.40
C LEU A 159 8.80 8.63 -8.73
N GLY A 160 9.87 7.84 -8.65
CA GLY A 160 11.15 8.23 -8.09
C GLY A 160 11.07 8.58 -6.59
N ALA A 161 10.16 7.94 -5.86
CA ALA A 161 9.90 8.27 -4.46
C ALA A 161 10.99 7.76 -3.52
N ALA A 162 11.79 6.74 -3.93
CA ALA A 162 12.75 6.04 -3.07
C ALA A 162 12.14 5.74 -1.68
N ALA A 163 10.99 5.06 -1.72
CA ALA A 163 10.12 4.91 -0.56
C ALA A 163 10.79 4.23 0.64
N GLU A 164 11.80 3.38 0.40
CA GLU A 164 12.61 2.73 1.42
C GLU A 164 13.52 3.71 2.20
N ASP A 165 13.87 4.85 1.61
CA ASP A 165 14.71 5.87 2.25
C ASP A 165 13.88 6.89 3.06
N ASP A 166 12.57 6.93 2.84
CA ASP A 166 11.63 7.91 3.43
C ASP A 166 10.64 7.27 4.44
N LEU A 167 11.03 6.17 5.08
CA LEU A 167 10.17 5.42 6.00
C LEU A 167 9.75 6.22 7.23
N ASP A 168 10.60 7.12 7.73
CA ASP A 168 10.32 7.93 8.93
C ASP A 168 9.21 8.97 8.67
N SER A 169 9.01 9.38 7.41
CA SER A 169 7.93 10.28 7.02
C SER A 169 6.58 9.57 6.82
N ARG A 170 6.57 8.24 6.99
CA ARG A 170 5.41 7.36 6.81
C ARG A 170 4.98 6.80 8.16
N PRO A 171 4.22 7.58 8.97
CA PRO A 171 3.82 7.16 10.31
C PRO A 171 2.99 5.88 10.26
N SER A 172 3.08 5.08 11.31
CA SER A 172 2.27 3.90 11.54
C SER A 172 1.79 3.92 12.99
N HIS A 173 0.58 3.50 13.26
CA HIS A 173 0.04 3.40 14.62
C HIS A 173 0.88 2.47 15.52
N HIS A 174 1.64 1.56 14.93
CA HIS A 174 2.56 0.69 15.67
C HIS A 174 3.87 1.38 16.09
N ASP A 175 4.21 2.54 15.53
CA ASP A 175 5.41 3.30 15.92
C ASP A 175 5.21 4.06 17.25
N ASP A 176 3.95 4.36 17.63
CA ASP A 176 3.61 5.12 18.84
C ASP A 176 3.61 4.28 20.13
N GLY A 177 3.80 2.96 20.05
CA GLY A 177 3.71 1.99 21.15
C GLY A 177 4.98 1.77 21.98
N HIS A 178 6.11 2.39 21.65
CA HIS A 178 7.40 2.13 22.31
C HIS A 178 7.95 3.25 23.21
N GLU A 179 7.12 4.19 23.64
CA GLU A 179 7.50 5.14 24.71
C GLU A 179 6.70 4.86 26.01
N HIS A 180 7.00 3.74 26.67
CA HIS A 180 6.76 3.61 28.11
C HIS A 180 7.81 2.66 28.73
N ASP A 181 8.77 3.32 29.47
CA ASP A 181 9.66 2.82 30.53
C ASP A 181 10.56 1.62 30.27
#